data_495c523e5e6b01906421c4d1154ef8da
#
_entry.id   495c523e5e6b01906421c4d1154ef8da
#
_cell.length_a   1.000
_cell.length_b   1.000
_cell.length_c   1.000
_cell.angle_alpha   90.00
_cell.angle_beta   90.00
_cell.angle_gamma   90.00
#
_symmetry.space_group_name_H-M   'P 1'
#
loop_
_entity.id
_entity.type
_entity.pdbx_description
1 polymer ?
#
loop_
_entity_poly.entity_id
_entity_poly.type
_entity_poly.pdbx_seq_one_letter_code
_entity_poly.pdbx_strand_id
1 'polypeptide(L)'
;MRRILAGVAAVAGGALLIAGCSSAGSSSSGSSSGSTSSASAAGSAPVTVRLGYLANITHAPALIAVKNGYFAKELGSAGTVKTTVFSSGTQETTAILSGQIDAAYVGPNPAINAWEKSGGTAIKIVSGAATGGASIVVKPSISSVAQLKGQSLATPSLGNTQDVAVRYWLKQQGLTTSTTGGGDVAIKPTTPNSAAVLEFKSGQIAGGSEPSPYDVEMVQDGGKVLLSEPGTTTVLMVTQSFLSAHPAVVNDLLKANLDALNYIKSDPSGAQAAANAELAATTGKPLKSAVLGPAWKEITFTADPDAASLNADAQQAESVGLLKTVDLSGIFDLTPLNNLLSAAGQSSVSG
;
A
#
# COMPACT_ATOMS: atom_id res chain seq x y z
N MET A 1 -39.16 -32.48 14.19
CA MET A 1 -40.56 -32.13 14.49
C MET A 1 -40.61 -30.73 15.08
N ARG A 2 -41.24 -29.85 14.44
CA ARG A 2 -42.07 -28.67 14.70
C ARG A 2 -41.77 -27.53 13.71
N ARG A 3 -42.74 -27.44 12.80
CA ARG A 3 -42.98 -26.30 11.87
C ARG A 3 -43.82 -25.25 12.59
N ILE A 4 -43.63 -23.96 12.32
CA ILE A 4 -44.65 -22.88 12.40
C ILE A 4 -44.14 -21.81 11.41
N LEU A 5 -44.65 -21.60 10.20
CA LEU A 5 -45.81 -20.87 9.66
C LEU A 5 -45.74 -19.34 9.96
N ALA A 6 -45.37 -18.56 8.96
CA ALA A 6 -46.13 -17.66 8.07
C ALA A 6 -46.89 -16.49 8.74
N GLY A 7 -46.67 -15.29 8.24
CA GLY A 7 -47.47 -14.10 8.48
C GLY A 7 -47.17 -13.02 7.41
N VAL A 8 -48.02 -13.03 6.37
CA VAL A 8 -48.13 -11.97 5.34
C VAL A 8 -49.07 -10.91 5.86
N ALA A 9 -48.72 -9.64 5.74
CA ALA A 9 -49.70 -8.55 5.80
C ALA A 9 -49.36 -7.50 4.75
N ALA A 10 -50.20 -7.42 3.74
CA ALA A 10 -50.28 -6.36 2.76
C ALA A 10 -51.26 -5.30 3.25
N VAL A 11 -50.95 -4.02 3.13
CA VAL A 11 -51.95 -2.94 3.15
C VAL A 11 -51.63 -1.98 2.00
N ALA A 12 -52.66 -1.83 1.17
CA ALA A 12 -52.72 -0.91 0.04
C ALA A 12 -53.33 0.43 0.42
N GLY A 13 -53.05 1.45 -0.38
CA GLY A 13 -54.05 2.46 -0.68
C GLY A 13 -53.72 3.91 -0.26
N GLY A 14 -53.77 4.80 -1.25
CA GLY A 14 -53.98 6.23 -1.00
C GLY A 14 -53.37 7.15 -2.06
N ALA A 15 -54.01 7.19 -3.24
CA ALA A 15 -53.80 8.28 -4.22
C ALA A 15 -54.65 9.51 -3.84
N LEU A 16 -54.06 10.68 -3.88
CA LEU A 16 -54.83 11.95 -3.95
C LEU A 16 -54.22 12.86 -5.03
N LEU A 17 -55.03 13.01 -6.08
CA LEU A 17 -54.88 14.06 -7.10
C LEU A 17 -55.54 15.33 -6.61
N ILE A 18 -54.85 16.47 -6.71
CA ILE A 18 -55.53 17.80 -6.72
C ILE A 18 -55.00 18.59 -7.91
N ALA A 19 -55.92 18.80 -8.85
CA ALA A 19 -55.78 19.77 -9.94
C ALA A 19 -56.41 21.11 -9.54
N GLY A 20 -55.85 22.21 -10.04
CA GLY A 20 -56.44 23.56 -9.87
C GLY A 20 -55.57 24.62 -10.49
N CYS A 21 -55.79 24.96 -11.60
CA CYS A 21 -56.43 26.03 -12.40
C CYS A 21 -55.59 27.28 -12.54
N SER A 22 -55.44 27.61 -13.81
CA SER A 22 -54.98 28.79 -14.51
C SER A 22 -55.64 30.11 -14.09
N SER A 23 -54.85 31.21 -14.17
CA SER A 23 -55.35 32.49 -14.64
C SER A 23 -54.24 33.30 -15.34
N ALA A 24 -54.58 33.80 -16.51
CA ALA A 24 -53.80 34.68 -17.36
C ALA A 24 -53.92 36.13 -16.87
N GLY A 25 -52.86 36.93 -17.09
CA GLY A 25 -52.91 38.36 -16.84
C GLY A 25 -51.62 39.13 -17.19
N SER A 26 -51.56 39.65 -18.39
CA SER A 26 -51.01 40.94 -18.83
C SER A 26 -49.56 41.34 -18.58
N SER A 27 -48.90 41.52 -19.71
CA SER A 27 -47.76 42.35 -20.08
C SER A 27 -47.51 43.63 -19.30
N SER A 28 -46.25 43.81 -18.84
CA SER A 28 -45.59 45.12 -18.84
C SER A 28 -44.06 44.94 -19.05
N SER A 29 -43.56 45.65 -20.03
CA SER A 29 -42.18 45.84 -20.38
C SER A 29 -41.41 46.56 -19.27
N GLY A 30 -40.27 45.99 -18.83
CA GLY A 30 -39.36 46.59 -17.87
C GLY A 30 -37.95 46.09 -18.07
N SER A 31 -37.07 46.99 -18.35
CA SER A 31 -35.65 47.00 -18.67
C SER A 31 -34.79 45.86 -18.08
N SER A 32 -33.99 45.29 -18.95
CA SER A 32 -32.87 44.43 -18.69
C SER A 32 -31.82 45.10 -17.79
N SER A 33 -31.74 44.68 -16.54
CA SER A 33 -30.51 44.78 -15.73
C SER A 33 -29.83 43.42 -15.76
N GLY A 34 -28.71 43.34 -16.45
CA GLY A 34 -27.88 42.13 -16.51
C GLY A 34 -27.35 41.81 -15.12
N SER A 35 -28.01 40.91 -14.43
CA SER A 35 -27.41 40.17 -13.30
C SER A 35 -26.47 39.15 -13.87
N THR A 36 -25.20 39.47 -13.90
CA THR A 36 -24.14 38.47 -13.98
C THR A 36 -24.30 37.57 -12.78
N SER A 37 -24.97 36.45 -12.98
CA SER A 37 -24.91 35.33 -12.04
C SER A 37 -23.48 34.83 -12.06
N SER A 38 -22.67 35.27 -11.09
CA SER A 38 -21.46 34.61 -10.72
C SER A 38 -21.87 33.19 -10.34
N ALA A 39 -21.65 32.26 -11.23
CA ALA A 39 -21.71 30.84 -10.88
C ALA A 39 -20.66 30.65 -9.80
N SER A 40 -21.07 30.72 -8.53
CA SER A 40 -20.29 30.13 -7.44
C SER A 40 -20.04 28.70 -7.85
N ALA A 41 -18.79 28.39 -8.14
CA ALA A 41 -18.36 27.00 -8.27
C ALA A 41 -18.81 26.30 -6.99
N ALA A 42 -19.86 25.49 -7.10
CA ALA A 42 -20.28 24.63 -5.99
C ALA A 42 -19.08 23.77 -5.65
N GLY A 43 -18.37 24.11 -4.58
CA GLY A 43 -17.27 23.31 -4.08
C GLY A 43 -17.80 21.89 -3.89
N SER A 44 -17.17 20.91 -4.52
CA SER A 44 -17.49 19.51 -4.30
C SER A 44 -17.43 19.23 -2.79
N ALA A 45 -18.34 18.37 -2.29
CA ALA A 45 -18.34 17.98 -0.88
C ALA A 45 -16.98 17.39 -0.51
N PRO A 46 -16.49 17.65 0.72
CA PRO A 46 -15.21 17.10 1.18
C PRO A 46 -15.16 15.58 1.05
N VAL A 47 -14.04 15.05 0.54
CA VAL A 47 -13.85 13.62 0.28
C VAL A 47 -13.15 12.98 1.46
N THR A 48 -13.59 11.80 1.92
CA THR A 48 -12.82 10.96 2.85
C THR A 48 -12.02 9.94 2.06
N VAL A 49 -10.70 10.07 2.06
CA VAL A 49 -9.78 9.09 1.48
C VAL A 49 -9.53 7.98 2.50
N ARG A 50 -9.83 6.75 2.15
CA ARG A 50 -9.52 5.58 2.97
C ARG A 50 -8.16 5.04 2.52
N LEU A 51 -7.12 5.24 3.35
CA LEU A 51 -5.72 4.94 3.04
C LEU A 51 -5.22 3.76 3.85
N GLY A 52 -4.71 2.72 3.17
CA GLY A 52 -4.01 1.59 3.78
C GLY A 52 -2.50 1.81 3.86
N TYR A 53 -1.85 1.25 4.90
CA TYR A 53 -0.41 1.11 4.98
C TYR A 53 0.00 0.02 5.98
N LEU A 54 1.28 -0.38 5.96
CA LEU A 54 1.85 -1.36 6.89
C LEU A 54 2.71 -0.66 7.95
N ALA A 55 2.70 -1.18 9.19
CA ALA A 55 3.52 -0.68 10.28
C ALA A 55 4.95 -1.20 10.20
N ASN A 56 5.71 -0.76 9.21
CA ASN A 56 7.14 -1.05 9.04
C ASN A 56 7.90 0.14 8.42
N ILE A 57 9.22 0.13 8.46
CA ILE A 57 10.05 1.29 8.07
C ILE A 57 10.08 1.49 6.54
N THR A 58 9.83 0.48 5.72
CA THR A 58 9.74 0.69 4.27
C THR A 58 8.53 1.55 3.88
N HIS A 59 7.55 1.68 4.79
CA HIS A 59 6.40 2.58 4.67
C HIS A 59 6.62 3.95 5.33
N ALA A 60 7.87 4.35 5.63
CA ALA A 60 8.17 5.61 6.32
C ALA A 60 7.54 6.85 5.68
N PRO A 61 7.44 7.00 4.34
CA PRO A 61 6.72 8.15 3.77
C PRO A 61 5.27 8.26 4.25
N ALA A 62 4.53 7.14 4.33
CA ALA A 62 3.17 7.11 4.88
C ALA A 62 3.16 7.47 6.38
N LEU A 63 4.04 6.83 7.17
CA LEU A 63 4.14 7.07 8.61
C LEU A 63 4.43 8.54 8.93
N ILE A 64 5.35 9.15 8.19
CA ILE A 64 5.73 10.55 8.34
C ILE A 64 4.57 11.47 7.92
N ALA A 65 3.91 11.18 6.80
CA ALA A 65 2.80 11.99 6.32
C ALA A 65 1.62 11.99 7.30
N VAL A 66 1.35 10.85 7.95
CA VAL A 66 0.37 10.74 9.04
C VAL A 66 0.84 11.53 10.25
N LYS A 67 2.05 11.27 10.73
CA LYS A 67 2.59 11.86 11.96
C LYS A 67 2.69 13.37 11.90
N ASN A 68 3.16 13.91 10.77
CA ASN A 68 3.38 15.34 10.58
C ASN A 68 2.15 16.06 10.03
N GLY A 69 1.04 15.34 9.78
CA GLY A 69 -0.20 15.92 9.28
C GLY A 69 -0.11 16.40 7.82
N TYR A 70 0.79 15.86 7.00
CA TYR A 70 0.95 16.30 5.61
C TYR A 70 -0.30 16.02 4.78
N PHE A 71 -1.00 14.90 5.01
CA PHE A 71 -2.28 14.65 4.36
C PHE A 71 -3.32 15.73 4.69
N ALA A 72 -3.44 16.12 5.96
CA ALA A 72 -4.38 17.16 6.36
C ALA A 72 -4.00 18.53 5.79
N LYS A 73 -2.69 18.84 5.73
CA LYS A 73 -2.15 20.06 5.14
C LYS A 73 -2.51 20.16 3.66
N GLU A 74 -2.22 19.10 2.88
CA GLU A 74 -2.36 19.15 1.43
C GLU A 74 -3.82 19.03 0.97
N LEU A 75 -4.64 18.22 1.66
CA LEU A 75 -6.07 18.13 1.34
C LEU A 75 -6.87 19.37 1.78
N GLY A 76 -6.47 20.06 2.86
CA GLY A 76 -7.17 21.23 3.36
C GLY A 76 -8.69 21.02 3.48
N SER A 77 -9.48 21.88 2.82
CA SER A 77 -10.93 21.75 2.78
C SER A 77 -11.46 20.74 1.76
N ALA A 78 -10.61 20.19 0.87
CA ALA A 78 -11.03 19.25 -0.15
C ALA A 78 -11.34 17.86 0.44
N GLY A 79 -10.77 17.51 1.61
CA GLY A 79 -11.07 16.23 2.22
C GLY A 79 -10.29 15.92 3.49
N THR A 80 -10.41 14.65 3.90
CA THR A 80 -9.70 14.08 5.05
C THR A 80 -9.15 12.70 4.68
N VAL A 81 -8.10 12.25 5.38
CA VAL A 81 -7.59 10.87 5.25
C VAL A 81 -7.98 10.09 6.49
N LYS A 82 -8.63 8.94 6.26
CA LYS A 82 -8.86 7.92 7.29
C LYS A 82 -7.91 6.76 7.02
N THR A 83 -6.98 6.54 7.93
CA THR A 83 -5.96 5.49 7.79
C THR A 83 -6.43 4.15 8.35
N THR A 84 -5.94 3.07 7.75
CA THR A 84 -6.05 1.70 8.26
C THR A 84 -4.68 1.03 8.18
N VAL A 85 -4.21 0.52 9.32
CA VAL A 85 -2.96 -0.25 9.38
C VAL A 85 -3.29 -1.72 9.13
N PHE A 86 -2.64 -2.28 8.12
CA PHE A 86 -2.79 -3.70 7.78
C PHE A 86 -1.60 -4.51 8.28
N SER A 87 -1.80 -5.81 8.45
CA SER A 87 -0.74 -6.72 8.89
C SER A 87 0.03 -7.35 7.70
N SER A 88 -0.49 -7.24 6.47
CA SER A 88 0.17 -7.73 5.26
C SER A 88 -0.38 -7.08 3.99
N GLY A 89 0.44 -7.01 2.93
CA GLY A 89 0.01 -6.50 1.63
C GLY A 89 -1.10 -7.33 0.96
N THR A 90 -1.21 -8.62 1.27
CA THR A 90 -2.32 -9.46 0.79
C THR A 90 -3.67 -9.02 1.39
N GLN A 91 -3.68 -8.55 2.64
CA GLN A 91 -4.88 -7.96 3.24
C GLN A 91 -5.23 -6.62 2.58
N GLU A 92 -4.24 -5.78 2.26
CA GLU A 92 -4.44 -4.53 1.52
C GLU A 92 -5.00 -4.79 0.11
N THR A 93 -4.46 -5.79 -0.61
CA THR A 93 -5.01 -6.23 -1.91
C THR A 93 -6.48 -6.62 -1.79
N THR A 94 -6.85 -7.36 -0.75
CA THR A 94 -8.26 -7.73 -0.50
C THR A 94 -9.12 -6.51 -0.21
N ALA A 95 -8.62 -5.59 0.62
CA ALA A 95 -9.34 -4.38 1.00
C ALA A 95 -9.57 -3.42 -0.18
N ILE A 96 -8.57 -3.27 -1.07
CA ILE A 96 -8.70 -2.39 -2.24
C ILE A 96 -9.63 -2.99 -3.30
N LEU A 97 -9.54 -4.29 -3.55
CA LEU A 97 -10.43 -4.99 -4.49
C LEU A 97 -11.88 -5.05 -4.02
N SER A 98 -12.11 -5.07 -2.70
CA SER A 98 -13.47 -5.02 -2.12
C SER A 98 -14.01 -3.61 -1.92
N GLY A 99 -13.25 -2.57 -2.30
CA GLY A 99 -13.64 -1.18 -2.14
C GLY A 99 -13.66 -0.69 -0.68
N GLN A 100 -12.94 -1.36 0.23
CA GLN A 100 -12.81 -0.91 1.62
C GLN A 100 -11.82 0.24 1.78
N ILE A 101 -10.80 0.32 0.91
CA ILE A 101 -9.84 1.41 0.84
C ILE A 101 -9.76 1.98 -0.59
N ASP A 102 -9.33 3.24 -0.70
CA ASP A 102 -9.23 3.99 -1.95
C ASP A 102 -7.78 4.09 -2.44
N ALA A 103 -6.86 4.08 -1.51
CA ALA A 103 -5.42 4.18 -1.73
C ALA A 103 -4.65 3.31 -0.75
N ALA A 104 -3.43 2.91 -1.11
CA ALA A 104 -2.53 2.18 -0.20
C ALA A 104 -1.06 2.43 -0.52
N TYR A 105 -0.26 2.52 0.53
CA TYR A 105 1.16 2.22 0.44
C TYR A 105 1.33 0.72 0.60
N VAL A 106 1.91 0.05 -0.39
CA VAL A 106 1.90 -1.42 -0.44
C VAL A 106 3.13 -1.94 -1.19
N GLY A 107 3.50 -3.19 -0.95
CA GLY A 107 4.55 -3.85 -1.73
C GLY A 107 4.18 -4.06 -3.21
N PRO A 108 5.17 -4.18 -4.11
CA PRO A 108 4.93 -4.33 -5.54
C PRO A 108 4.13 -5.59 -5.87
N ASN A 109 4.46 -6.76 -5.34
CA ASN A 109 3.72 -8.00 -5.66
C ASN A 109 2.25 -7.95 -5.22
N PRO A 110 1.86 -7.42 -4.05
CA PRO A 110 0.45 -7.16 -3.73
C PRO A 110 -0.25 -6.22 -4.73
N ALA A 111 0.42 -5.15 -5.22
CA ALA A 111 -0.14 -4.27 -6.24
C ALA A 111 -0.30 -5.00 -7.60
N ILE A 112 0.70 -5.79 -8.02
CA ILE A 112 0.65 -6.63 -9.21
C ILE A 112 -0.49 -7.66 -9.10
N ASN A 113 -0.67 -8.28 -7.93
CA ASN A 113 -1.78 -9.20 -7.67
C ASN A 113 -3.15 -8.52 -7.76
N ALA A 114 -3.27 -7.25 -7.28
CA ALA A 114 -4.51 -6.48 -7.44
C ALA A 114 -4.79 -6.19 -8.91
N TRP A 115 -3.76 -5.84 -9.67
CA TRP A 115 -3.84 -5.61 -11.11
C TRP A 115 -4.27 -6.88 -11.87
N GLU A 116 -3.59 -8.01 -11.65
CA GLU A 116 -3.90 -9.30 -12.31
C GLU A 116 -5.32 -9.75 -12.01
N LYS A 117 -5.71 -9.80 -10.72
CA LYS A 117 -7.03 -10.28 -10.30
C LYS A 117 -8.19 -9.45 -10.83
N SER A 118 -7.94 -8.18 -11.14
CA SER A 118 -8.95 -7.28 -11.70
C SER A 118 -8.93 -7.19 -13.23
N GLY A 119 -8.02 -7.91 -13.90
CA GLY A 119 -7.82 -7.77 -15.34
C GLY A 119 -7.36 -6.36 -15.73
N GLY A 120 -6.54 -5.71 -14.90
CA GLY A 120 -5.98 -4.39 -15.16
C GLY A 120 -6.93 -3.21 -14.89
N THR A 121 -8.03 -3.41 -14.15
CA THR A 121 -9.07 -2.37 -14.01
C THR A 121 -9.22 -1.79 -12.62
N ALA A 122 -8.63 -2.40 -11.58
CA ALA A 122 -8.90 -1.96 -10.20
C ALA A 122 -8.01 -0.80 -9.74
N ILE A 123 -6.72 -0.81 -10.08
CA ILE A 123 -5.75 0.11 -9.45
C ILE A 123 -4.86 0.83 -10.49
N LYS A 124 -4.22 1.90 -10.04
CA LYS A 124 -3.03 2.51 -10.66
C LYS A 124 -1.97 2.71 -9.60
N ILE A 125 -0.72 2.46 -9.96
CA ILE A 125 0.44 2.91 -9.20
C ILE A 125 0.73 4.35 -9.63
N VAL A 126 0.73 5.26 -8.66
CA VAL A 126 0.85 6.70 -8.91
C VAL A 126 2.16 7.30 -8.40
N SER A 127 2.90 6.55 -7.58
CA SER A 127 4.24 6.93 -7.07
C SER A 127 4.97 5.72 -6.49
N GLY A 128 6.30 5.82 -6.42
CA GLY A 128 7.11 5.04 -5.50
C GLY A 128 7.07 5.60 -4.08
N ALA A 129 7.65 4.87 -3.14
CA ALA A 129 7.88 5.29 -1.77
C ALA A 129 9.22 4.80 -1.22
N ALA A 130 9.60 3.53 -1.49
CA ALA A 130 10.84 2.94 -1.01
C ALA A 130 11.36 1.80 -1.90
N THR A 131 12.70 1.69 -1.96
CA THR A 131 13.42 0.54 -2.50
C THR A 131 14.40 0.01 -1.46
N GLY A 132 14.72 -1.29 -1.50
CA GLY A 132 15.53 -1.93 -0.47
C GLY A 132 14.81 -2.07 0.87
N GLY A 133 15.55 -2.33 1.94
CA GLY A 133 15.00 -2.50 3.28
C GLY A 133 14.24 -3.80 3.47
N ALA A 134 14.71 -4.87 2.84
CA ALA A 134 14.28 -6.24 3.10
C ALA A 134 15.47 -7.17 2.94
N SER A 135 15.52 -8.23 3.72
CA SER A 135 16.64 -9.18 3.70
C SER A 135 16.19 -10.60 4.04
N ILE A 136 16.86 -11.57 3.43
CA ILE A 136 16.83 -12.96 3.89
C ILE A 136 17.82 -13.10 5.05
N VAL A 137 17.30 -13.27 6.26
CA VAL A 137 18.11 -13.47 7.48
C VAL A 137 17.97 -14.90 7.96
N VAL A 138 19.08 -15.52 8.31
CA VAL A 138 19.12 -16.93 8.76
C VAL A 138 19.91 -17.08 10.06
N LYS A 139 19.73 -18.21 10.75
CA LYS A 139 20.52 -18.60 11.91
C LYS A 139 22.01 -18.62 11.55
N PRO A 140 22.92 -18.23 12.48
CA PRO A 140 24.35 -18.20 12.25
C PRO A 140 24.93 -19.59 11.90
N SER A 141 24.28 -20.68 12.32
CA SER A 141 24.63 -22.06 11.98
C SER A 141 24.44 -22.42 10.50
N ILE A 142 23.62 -21.67 9.76
CA ILE A 142 23.40 -21.87 8.31
C ILE A 142 24.56 -21.22 7.56
N SER A 143 25.59 -21.96 7.21
CA SER A 143 26.80 -21.46 6.53
C SER A 143 26.76 -21.63 5.01
N SER A 144 25.81 -22.39 4.48
CA SER A 144 25.63 -22.63 3.04
C SER A 144 24.14 -22.76 2.71
N VAL A 145 23.79 -22.49 1.45
CA VAL A 145 22.41 -22.66 0.94
C VAL A 145 21.92 -24.10 1.08
N ALA A 146 22.82 -25.10 0.91
CA ALA A 146 22.46 -26.50 1.06
C ALA A 146 21.93 -26.88 2.46
N GLN A 147 22.34 -26.14 3.51
CA GLN A 147 21.87 -26.35 4.88
C GLN A 147 20.45 -25.81 5.12
N LEU A 148 19.85 -25.11 4.15
CA LEU A 148 18.43 -24.74 4.19
C LEU A 148 17.51 -25.93 3.91
N LYS A 149 18.01 -27.05 3.33
CA LYS A 149 17.18 -28.24 3.11
C LYS A 149 16.61 -28.76 4.43
N GLY A 150 15.29 -29.01 4.44
CA GLY A 150 14.54 -29.42 5.61
C GLY A 150 14.27 -28.30 6.63
N GLN A 151 14.68 -27.06 6.35
CA GLN A 151 14.44 -25.91 7.20
C GLN A 151 13.16 -25.18 6.83
N SER A 152 12.72 -24.30 7.73
CA SER A 152 11.60 -23.39 7.53
C SER A 152 12.08 -21.94 7.55
N LEU A 153 11.61 -21.14 6.58
CA LEU A 153 11.81 -19.68 6.53
C LEU A 153 10.45 -18.98 6.61
N ALA A 154 10.37 -17.91 7.40
CA ALA A 154 9.17 -17.07 7.46
C ALA A 154 9.12 -16.05 6.32
N THR A 155 7.90 -15.63 5.97
CA THR A 155 7.61 -14.49 5.09
C THR A 155 6.34 -13.80 5.58
N PRO A 156 6.09 -12.50 5.27
CA PRO A 156 4.93 -11.78 5.78
C PRO A 156 3.58 -12.40 5.39
N SER A 157 3.44 -12.85 4.16
CA SER A 157 2.25 -13.55 3.66
C SER A 157 2.49 -14.20 2.31
N LEU A 158 1.71 -15.22 1.96
CA LEU A 158 1.81 -15.89 0.68
C LEU A 158 1.58 -14.91 -0.48
N GLY A 159 2.52 -14.85 -1.41
CA GLY A 159 2.45 -14.01 -2.61
C GLY A 159 2.72 -12.52 -2.36
N ASN A 160 3.24 -12.14 -1.18
CA ASN A 160 3.78 -10.81 -1.00
C ASN A 160 5.22 -10.71 -1.56
N THR A 161 5.80 -9.51 -1.55
CA THR A 161 7.11 -9.24 -2.17
C THR A 161 8.20 -10.17 -1.63
N GLN A 162 8.35 -10.28 -0.32
CA GLN A 162 9.38 -11.11 0.32
C GLN A 162 9.14 -12.62 0.12
N ASP A 163 7.88 -13.05 0.05
CA ASP A 163 7.54 -14.45 -0.22
C ASP A 163 7.93 -14.86 -1.65
N VAL A 164 7.66 -13.99 -2.61
CA VAL A 164 8.08 -14.17 -4.01
C VAL A 164 9.61 -14.18 -4.10
N ALA A 165 10.28 -13.18 -3.52
CA ALA A 165 11.71 -13.01 -3.59
C ALA A 165 12.46 -14.20 -3.03
N VAL A 166 12.12 -14.68 -1.82
CA VAL A 166 12.80 -15.83 -1.21
C VAL A 166 12.56 -17.13 -1.98
N ARG A 167 11.32 -17.37 -2.49
CA ARG A 167 11.03 -18.56 -3.31
C ARG A 167 11.79 -18.53 -4.61
N TYR A 168 11.85 -17.38 -5.28
CA TYR A 168 12.59 -17.20 -6.51
C TYR A 168 14.10 -17.41 -6.28
N TRP A 169 14.66 -16.79 -5.23
CA TRP A 169 16.05 -16.98 -4.88
C TRP A 169 16.39 -18.45 -4.59
N LEU A 170 15.57 -19.15 -3.79
CA LEU A 170 15.76 -20.57 -3.51
C LEU A 170 15.73 -21.42 -4.79
N LYS A 171 14.80 -21.12 -5.72
CA LYS A 171 14.74 -21.78 -7.03
C LYS A 171 16.02 -21.57 -7.83
N GLN A 172 16.60 -20.35 -7.83
CA GLN A 172 17.88 -20.08 -8.48
C GLN A 172 19.05 -20.87 -7.85
N GLN A 173 18.92 -21.20 -6.56
CA GLN A 173 19.89 -22.05 -5.86
C GLN A 173 19.61 -23.57 -6.03
N GLY A 174 18.66 -23.96 -6.86
CA GLY A 174 18.28 -25.35 -7.09
C GLY A 174 17.49 -25.99 -5.94
N LEU A 175 16.87 -25.18 -5.08
CA LEU A 175 16.01 -25.63 -3.98
C LEU A 175 14.54 -25.42 -4.33
N THR A 176 13.71 -26.41 -3.99
CA THR A 176 12.28 -26.38 -4.23
C THR A 176 11.50 -25.83 -3.04
N THR A 177 10.40 -25.12 -3.32
CA THR A 177 9.42 -24.68 -2.32
C THR A 177 8.01 -25.04 -2.80
N SER A 178 7.06 -25.13 -1.87
CA SER A 178 5.65 -25.33 -2.20
C SER A 178 4.78 -24.20 -1.61
N THR A 179 3.73 -23.83 -2.32
CA THR A 179 2.75 -22.82 -1.84
C THR A 179 1.84 -23.36 -0.73
N THR A 180 1.82 -24.69 -0.56
CA THR A 180 1.05 -25.38 0.49
C THR A 180 1.91 -25.83 1.66
N GLY A 181 3.16 -25.38 1.72
CA GLY A 181 4.20 -25.85 2.65
C GLY A 181 4.93 -27.10 2.09
N GLY A 182 6.20 -27.25 2.46
CA GLY A 182 7.05 -28.33 1.98
C GLY A 182 7.98 -27.94 0.83
N GLY A 183 8.50 -28.92 0.08
CA GLY A 183 9.66 -28.77 -0.80
C GLY A 183 10.96 -29.02 -0.04
N ASP A 184 12.11 -28.65 -0.65
CA ASP A 184 13.40 -28.69 0.04
C ASP A 184 13.45 -27.70 1.22
N VAL A 185 12.75 -26.55 1.09
CA VAL A 185 12.64 -25.53 2.11
C VAL A 185 11.15 -25.17 2.30
N ALA A 186 10.67 -25.24 3.54
CA ALA A 186 9.30 -24.87 3.87
C ALA A 186 9.20 -23.34 4.05
N ILE A 187 8.38 -22.67 3.25
CA ILE A 187 8.09 -21.25 3.46
C ILE A 187 6.81 -21.12 4.30
N LYS A 188 6.93 -20.41 5.42
CA LYS A 188 5.86 -20.17 6.40
C LYS A 188 5.39 -18.72 6.33
N PRO A 189 4.26 -18.43 5.69
CA PRO A 189 3.63 -17.11 5.83
C PRO A 189 3.28 -16.86 7.29
N THR A 190 3.87 -15.82 7.89
CA THR A 190 3.76 -15.52 9.33
C THR A 190 3.33 -14.06 9.52
N THR A 191 2.10 -13.86 9.93
CA THR A 191 1.48 -12.54 10.14
C THR A 191 1.03 -12.39 11.59
N PRO A 192 1.36 -11.26 12.24
CA PRO A 192 2.16 -10.12 11.80
C PRO A 192 3.66 -10.43 11.75
N ASN A 193 4.45 -9.62 11.03
CA ASN A 193 5.90 -9.82 10.86
C ASN A 193 6.66 -9.94 12.19
N SER A 194 6.20 -9.29 13.26
CA SER A 194 6.77 -9.44 14.61
C SER A 194 6.67 -10.88 15.15
N ALA A 195 5.73 -11.69 14.67
CA ALA A 195 5.65 -13.10 15.03
C ALA A 195 6.78 -13.91 14.40
N ALA A 196 7.19 -13.57 13.17
CA ALA A 196 8.36 -14.19 12.52
C ALA A 196 9.64 -13.96 13.32
N VAL A 197 9.85 -12.75 13.87
CA VAL A 197 10.99 -12.44 14.76
C VAL A 197 10.97 -13.32 16.01
N LEU A 198 9.79 -13.51 16.64
CA LEU A 198 9.65 -14.37 17.82
C LEU A 198 9.88 -15.85 17.48
N GLU A 199 9.37 -16.35 16.36
CA GLU A 199 9.62 -17.71 15.87
C GLU A 199 11.11 -17.93 15.58
N PHE A 200 11.78 -16.94 14.98
CA PHE A 200 13.22 -16.97 14.77
C PHE A 200 13.99 -17.06 16.08
N LYS A 201 13.68 -16.16 17.02
CA LYS A 201 14.32 -16.11 18.34
C LYS A 201 14.16 -17.41 19.11
N SER A 202 12.97 -18.01 19.10
CA SER A 202 12.67 -19.27 19.79
C SER A 202 13.24 -20.51 19.09
N GLY A 203 13.76 -20.37 17.85
CA GLY A 203 14.31 -21.49 17.08
C GLY A 203 13.27 -22.32 16.32
N GLN A 204 12.04 -21.85 16.22
CA GLN A 204 10.97 -22.52 15.46
C GLN A 204 11.18 -22.44 13.93
N ILE A 205 11.91 -21.42 13.47
CA ILE A 205 12.32 -21.24 12.08
C ILE A 205 13.82 -21.01 11.99
N ALA A 206 14.40 -21.38 10.86
CA ALA A 206 15.81 -21.19 10.59
C ALA A 206 16.15 -19.76 10.11
N GLY A 207 15.15 -19.00 9.67
CA GLY A 207 15.29 -17.64 9.17
C GLY A 207 14.00 -17.11 8.58
N GLY A 208 14.08 -16.00 7.86
CA GLY A 208 12.96 -15.41 7.14
C GLY A 208 13.42 -14.40 6.10
N SER A 209 12.55 -14.06 5.17
CA SER A 209 12.65 -12.90 4.30
C SER A 209 11.61 -11.90 4.78
N GLU A 210 12.08 -10.84 5.44
CA GLU A 210 11.23 -9.86 6.12
C GLU A 210 11.62 -8.44 5.74
N PRO A 211 10.65 -7.51 5.70
CA PRO A 211 10.95 -6.09 5.52
C PRO A 211 11.48 -5.48 6.81
N SER A 212 12.31 -4.43 6.70
CA SER A 212 12.79 -3.66 7.83
C SER A 212 11.61 -2.97 8.58
N PRO A 213 11.58 -3.07 9.91
CA PRO A 213 12.71 -3.34 10.81
C PRO A 213 12.88 -4.83 11.21
N TYR A 214 12.03 -5.75 10.75
CA TYR A 214 11.95 -7.12 11.27
C TYR A 214 13.17 -7.97 10.88
N ASP A 215 13.73 -7.76 9.70
CA ASP A 215 15.00 -8.36 9.28
C ASP A 215 16.16 -7.91 10.19
N VAL A 216 16.24 -6.61 10.53
CA VAL A 216 17.22 -6.06 11.46
C VAL A 216 17.01 -6.60 12.88
N GLU A 217 15.77 -6.76 13.33
CA GLU A 217 15.47 -7.38 14.63
C GLU A 217 15.96 -8.84 14.68
N MET A 218 15.78 -9.61 13.58
CA MET A 218 16.35 -10.97 13.48
C MET A 218 17.88 -10.96 13.54
N VAL A 219 18.54 -9.97 12.91
CA VAL A 219 19.99 -9.80 13.01
C VAL A 219 20.43 -9.49 14.44
N GLN A 220 19.68 -8.61 15.15
CA GLN A 220 19.95 -8.31 16.57
C GLN A 220 19.75 -9.53 17.49
N ASP A 221 18.86 -10.46 17.12
CA ASP A 221 18.67 -11.73 17.80
C ASP A 221 19.69 -12.83 17.36
N GLY A 222 20.79 -12.42 16.74
CA GLY A 222 21.93 -13.26 16.37
C GLY A 222 21.86 -13.85 14.96
N GLY A 223 20.91 -13.42 14.15
CA GLY A 223 20.84 -13.80 12.73
C GLY A 223 21.96 -13.18 11.89
N LYS A 224 22.16 -13.72 10.71
CA LYS A 224 23.02 -13.12 9.70
C LYS A 224 22.27 -12.95 8.38
N VAL A 225 22.52 -11.84 7.71
CA VAL A 225 21.99 -11.56 6.38
C VAL A 225 22.61 -12.55 5.40
N LEU A 226 21.77 -13.25 4.65
CA LEU A 226 22.17 -14.15 3.58
C LEU A 226 22.06 -13.43 2.22
N LEU A 227 21.03 -12.61 2.06
CA LEU A 227 20.78 -11.80 0.87
C LEU A 227 20.00 -10.55 1.27
N SER A 228 20.42 -9.38 0.76
CA SER A 228 19.61 -8.15 0.79
C SER A 228 18.83 -8.02 -0.51
N GLU A 229 17.57 -7.57 -0.42
CA GLU A 229 16.66 -7.39 -1.54
C GLU A 229 16.70 -5.92 -1.99
N PRO A 230 17.30 -5.58 -3.15
CA PRO A 230 17.51 -4.17 -3.54
C PRO A 230 16.32 -3.56 -4.29
N GLY A 231 15.32 -4.36 -4.69
CA GLY A 231 14.18 -3.92 -5.51
C GLY A 231 13.22 -3.00 -4.78
N THR A 232 12.17 -2.60 -5.48
CA THR A 232 11.07 -1.82 -4.90
C THR A 232 10.42 -2.59 -3.76
N THR A 233 10.23 -1.92 -2.63
CA THR A 233 9.57 -2.51 -1.45
C THR A 233 8.25 -1.83 -1.11
N THR A 234 8.06 -0.59 -1.55
CA THR A 234 6.80 0.13 -1.32
C THR A 234 6.47 1.08 -2.46
N VAL A 235 5.25 0.98 -2.96
CA VAL A 235 4.63 1.92 -3.92
C VAL A 235 3.37 2.53 -3.32
N LEU A 236 2.95 3.70 -3.83
CA LEU A 236 1.64 4.27 -3.58
C LEU A 236 0.71 3.91 -4.75
N MET A 237 -0.35 3.18 -4.45
CA MET A 237 -1.41 2.86 -5.41
C MET A 237 -2.73 3.49 -5.01
N VAL A 238 -3.59 3.72 -6.00
CA VAL A 238 -4.97 4.19 -5.83
C VAL A 238 -5.92 3.34 -6.67
N THR A 239 -7.19 3.26 -6.29
CA THR A 239 -8.19 2.66 -7.19
C THR A 239 -8.41 3.54 -8.42
N GLN A 240 -8.61 2.92 -9.60
CA GLN A 240 -8.90 3.68 -10.83
C GLN A 240 -10.19 4.49 -10.71
N SER A 241 -11.18 3.96 -10.01
CA SER A 241 -12.44 4.66 -9.75
C SER A 241 -12.22 5.92 -8.91
N PHE A 242 -11.39 5.84 -7.86
CA PHE A 242 -11.07 6.99 -7.01
C PHE A 242 -10.26 8.04 -7.79
N LEU A 243 -9.25 7.61 -8.55
CA LEU A 243 -8.44 8.49 -9.39
C LEU A 243 -9.30 9.26 -10.40
N SER A 244 -10.22 8.56 -11.06
CA SER A 244 -11.13 9.17 -12.05
C SER A 244 -12.14 10.13 -11.43
N ALA A 245 -12.67 9.79 -10.25
CA ALA A 245 -13.67 10.62 -9.57
C ALA A 245 -13.06 11.82 -8.84
N HIS A 246 -11.82 11.68 -8.34
CA HIS A 246 -11.20 12.66 -7.45
C HIS A 246 -9.72 12.95 -7.82
N PRO A 247 -9.41 13.32 -9.08
CA PRO A 247 -8.03 13.51 -9.52
C PRO A 247 -7.28 14.61 -8.74
N ALA A 248 -7.96 15.66 -8.31
CA ALA A 248 -7.39 16.71 -7.46
C ALA A 248 -6.97 16.17 -6.09
N VAL A 249 -7.79 15.32 -5.46
CA VAL A 249 -7.49 14.70 -4.16
C VAL A 249 -6.30 13.74 -4.28
N VAL A 250 -6.20 12.98 -5.38
CA VAL A 250 -5.02 12.13 -5.64
C VAL A 250 -3.77 12.98 -5.81
N ASN A 251 -3.88 14.14 -6.47
CA ASN A 251 -2.77 15.08 -6.56
C ASN A 251 -2.32 15.60 -5.19
N ASP A 252 -3.24 15.85 -4.27
CA ASP A 252 -2.93 16.27 -2.91
C ASP A 252 -2.32 15.12 -2.07
N LEU A 253 -2.74 13.87 -2.29
CA LEU A 253 -2.05 12.70 -1.72
C LEU A 253 -0.60 12.59 -2.22
N LEU A 254 -0.36 12.84 -3.50
CA LEU A 254 0.98 12.85 -4.08
C LEU A 254 1.85 13.96 -3.50
N LYS A 255 1.31 15.18 -3.27
CA LYS A 255 2.02 16.26 -2.58
C LYS A 255 2.43 15.83 -1.17
N ALA A 256 1.51 15.21 -0.41
CA ALA A 256 1.82 14.72 0.94
C ALA A 256 2.92 13.63 0.93
N ASN A 257 2.94 12.74 -0.07
CA ASN A 257 4.01 11.77 -0.26
C ASN A 257 5.34 12.48 -0.57
N LEU A 258 5.35 13.46 -1.47
CA LEU A 258 6.54 14.25 -1.81
C LEU A 258 7.04 15.08 -0.62
N ASP A 259 6.15 15.66 0.20
CA ASP A 259 6.50 16.36 1.43
C ASP A 259 7.24 15.41 2.40
N ALA A 260 6.75 14.18 2.55
CA ALA A 260 7.41 13.17 3.38
C ALA A 260 8.79 12.78 2.84
N LEU A 261 8.91 12.55 1.52
CA LEU A 261 10.17 12.23 0.87
C LEU A 261 11.19 13.40 0.97
N ASN A 262 10.72 14.63 0.80
CA ASN A 262 11.54 15.83 0.96
C ASN A 262 11.99 16.01 2.41
N TYR A 263 11.12 15.73 3.39
CA TYR A 263 11.48 15.77 4.81
C TYR A 263 12.54 14.72 5.15
N ILE A 264 12.40 13.49 4.64
CA ILE A 264 13.41 12.43 4.80
C ILE A 264 14.78 12.89 4.28
N LYS A 265 14.81 13.61 3.16
CA LYS A 265 16.05 14.11 2.55
C LYS A 265 16.63 15.30 3.30
N SER A 266 15.79 16.24 3.76
CA SER A 266 16.24 17.49 4.38
C SER A 266 16.57 17.37 5.86
N ASP A 267 15.85 16.51 6.60
CA ASP A 267 16.07 16.24 8.02
C ASP A 267 15.91 14.73 8.31
N PRO A 268 16.91 13.91 7.97
CA PRO A 268 16.85 12.46 8.19
C PRO A 268 16.62 12.07 9.65
N SER A 269 17.13 12.85 10.59
CA SER A 269 16.96 12.60 12.03
C SER A 269 15.51 12.82 12.48
N GLY A 270 14.93 13.96 12.08
CA GLY A 270 13.54 14.27 12.37
C GLY A 270 12.59 13.31 11.69
N ALA A 271 12.90 12.90 10.44
CA ALA A 271 12.12 11.92 9.69
C ALA A 271 12.12 10.54 10.38
N GLN A 272 13.27 10.06 10.85
CA GLN A 272 13.37 8.83 11.64
C GLN A 272 12.54 8.93 12.94
N ALA A 273 12.63 10.05 13.64
CA ALA A 273 11.88 10.28 14.87
C ALA A 273 10.36 10.28 14.60
N ALA A 274 9.90 10.93 13.52
CA ALA A 274 8.49 10.98 13.14
C ALA A 274 7.96 9.59 12.74
N ALA A 275 8.67 8.86 11.90
CA ALA A 275 8.32 7.51 11.50
C ALA A 275 8.24 6.56 12.72
N ASN A 276 9.24 6.63 13.62
CA ASN A 276 9.27 5.80 14.82
C ASN A 276 8.16 6.16 15.82
N ALA A 277 7.78 7.43 15.91
CA ALA A 277 6.66 7.85 16.76
C ALA A 277 5.31 7.32 16.23
N GLU A 278 5.11 7.31 14.90
CA GLU A 278 3.91 6.72 14.29
C GLU A 278 3.91 5.19 14.42
N LEU A 279 5.06 4.53 14.26
CA LEU A 279 5.19 3.11 14.55
C LEU A 279 4.84 2.79 16.00
N ALA A 280 5.28 3.61 16.95
CA ALA A 280 4.95 3.43 18.35
C ALA A 280 3.44 3.56 18.61
N ALA A 281 2.77 4.49 17.94
CA ALA A 281 1.33 4.67 18.04
C ALA A 281 0.54 3.44 17.49
N THR A 282 1.06 2.78 16.48
CA THR A 282 0.40 1.64 15.83
C THR A 282 0.78 0.29 16.43
N THR A 283 2.03 0.12 16.88
CA THR A 283 2.55 -1.15 17.41
C THR A 283 2.65 -1.21 18.93
N GLY A 284 2.39 -0.09 19.62
CA GLY A 284 2.44 0.03 21.08
C GLY A 284 3.84 0.32 21.64
N LYS A 285 4.90 0.32 20.82
CA LYS A 285 6.27 0.62 21.29
C LYS A 285 7.15 1.19 20.17
N PRO A 286 8.05 2.15 20.48
CA PRO A 286 9.05 2.64 19.51
C PRO A 286 10.14 1.59 19.27
N LEU A 287 10.74 1.66 18.08
CA LEU A 287 11.97 0.93 17.79
C LEU A 287 13.14 1.53 18.57
N LYS A 288 14.03 0.65 19.03
CA LYS A 288 15.30 1.07 19.62
C LYS A 288 16.22 1.63 18.54
N SER A 289 17.11 2.57 18.90
CA SER A 289 18.08 3.15 17.96
C SER A 289 18.99 2.10 17.29
N ALA A 290 19.30 1.01 18.00
CA ALA A 290 20.08 -0.11 17.47
C ALA A 290 19.37 -0.86 16.33
N VAL A 291 18.04 -0.75 16.20
CA VAL A 291 17.23 -1.31 15.11
C VAL A 291 16.93 -0.23 14.08
N LEU A 292 16.40 0.92 14.51
CA LEU A 292 15.95 1.98 13.62
C LEU A 292 17.06 2.50 12.69
N GLY A 293 18.25 2.78 13.24
CA GLY A 293 19.36 3.32 12.46
C GLY A 293 19.85 2.39 11.34
N PRO A 294 20.15 1.12 11.62
CA PRO A 294 20.44 0.13 10.57
C PRO A 294 19.31 -0.03 9.56
N ALA A 295 18.05 -0.25 10.00
CA ALA A 295 16.89 -0.40 9.14
C ALA A 295 16.73 0.78 8.15
N TRP A 296 16.92 2.01 8.64
CA TRP A 296 16.83 3.21 7.80
C TRP A 296 17.88 3.28 6.71
N LYS A 297 19.11 2.80 7.00
CA LYS A 297 20.23 2.85 6.06
C LYS A 297 20.11 1.88 4.89
N GLU A 298 19.31 0.85 5.04
CA GLU A 298 19.07 -0.17 4.01
C GLU A 298 18.00 0.25 2.98
N ILE A 299 17.34 1.41 3.22
CA ILE A 299 16.22 1.88 2.41
C ILE A 299 16.62 3.12 1.63
N THR A 300 16.29 3.13 0.35
CA THR A 300 16.27 4.34 -0.47
C THR A 300 14.83 4.80 -0.63
N PHE A 301 14.51 5.98 -0.11
CA PHE A 301 13.18 6.57 -0.24
C PHE A 301 13.10 7.38 -1.54
N THR A 302 12.14 7.05 -2.40
CA THR A 302 12.05 7.60 -3.75
C THR A 302 10.61 7.68 -4.23
N ALA A 303 10.29 8.70 -5.04
CA ALA A 303 9.01 8.78 -5.73
C ALA A 303 8.96 7.93 -7.02
N ASP A 304 10.12 7.45 -7.50
CA ASP A 304 10.17 6.55 -8.65
C ASP A 304 9.71 5.15 -8.24
N PRO A 305 8.66 4.60 -8.86
CA PRO A 305 8.19 3.25 -8.56
C PRO A 305 9.06 2.14 -9.17
N ASP A 306 10.00 2.47 -10.07
CA ASP A 306 10.91 1.53 -10.74
C ASP A 306 10.18 0.41 -11.51
N ALA A 307 9.71 0.70 -12.72
CA ALA A 307 9.01 -0.28 -13.56
C ALA A 307 9.86 -1.53 -13.87
N ALA A 308 11.18 -1.38 -13.93
CA ALA A 308 12.06 -2.53 -14.18
C ALA A 308 12.01 -3.50 -12.99
N SER A 309 12.03 -2.98 -11.75
CA SER A 309 11.84 -3.79 -10.54
C SER A 309 10.47 -4.48 -10.54
N LEU A 310 9.38 -3.76 -10.83
CA LEU A 310 8.03 -4.35 -10.85
C LEU A 310 7.89 -5.44 -11.92
N ASN A 311 8.45 -5.23 -13.10
CA ASN A 311 8.45 -6.26 -14.15
C ASN A 311 9.25 -7.51 -13.71
N ALA A 312 10.40 -7.33 -13.05
CA ALA A 312 11.17 -8.44 -12.50
C ALA A 312 10.36 -9.18 -11.42
N ASP A 313 9.67 -8.47 -10.52
CA ASP A 313 8.82 -9.05 -9.48
C ASP A 313 7.67 -9.88 -10.06
N ALA A 314 7.04 -9.41 -11.13
CA ALA A 314 6.00 -10.17 -11.84
C ALA A 314 6.56 -11.46 -12.43
N GLN A 315 7.70 -11.39 -13.13
CA GLN A 315 8.36 -12.56 -13.71
C GLN A 315 8.81 -13.57 -12.63
N GLN A 316 9.33 -13.07 -11.50
CA GLN A 316 9.70 -13.91 -10.36
C GLN A 316 8.48 -14.63 -9.80
N ALA A 317 7.39 -13.92 -9.56
CA ALA A 317 6.14 -14.48 -9.05
C ALA A 317 5.55 -15.53 -9.99
N GLU A 318 5.56 -15.28 -11.31
CA GLU A 318 5.16 -16.24 -12.34
C GLU A 318 6.05 -17.50 -12.29
N SER A 319 7.35 -17.31 -12.22
CA SER A 319 8.33 -18.41 -12.24
C SER A 319 8.20 -19.36 -11.04
N VAL A 320 7.68 -18.88 -9.91
CA VAL A 320 7.44 -19.67 -8.70
C VAL A 320 5.97 -20.07 -8.51
N GLY A 321 5.12 -19.83 -9.52
CA GLY A 321 3.71 -20.25 -9.55
C GLY A 321 2.78 -19.46 -8.63
N LEU A 322 3.15 -18.24 -8.25
CA LEU A 322 2.36 -17.35 -7.40
C LEU A 322 1.57 -16.30 -8.20
N LEU A 323 1.87 -16.17 -9.48
CA LEU A 323 1.19 -15.28 -10.40
C LEU A 323 0.98 -16.00 -11.73
N LYS A 324 -0.10 -15.73 -12.43
CA LYS A 324 -0.22 -16.05 -13.85
C LYS A 324 0.51 -14.99 -14.66
N THR A 325 0.86 -15.33 -15.92
CA THR A 325 1.41 -14.34 -16.85
C THR A 325 0.50 -13.12 -16.92
N VAL A 326 1.05 -11.95 -16.64
CA VAL A 326 0.32 -10.68 -16.59
C VAL A 326 1.03 -9.63 -17.42
N ASP A 327 0.26 -8.87 -18.18
CA ASP A 327 0.73 -7.65 -18.82
C ASP A 327 0.57 -6.49 -17.83
N LEU A 328 1.69 -5.85 -17.49
CA LEU A 328 1.73 -4.67 -16.61
C LEU A 328 1.57 -3.36 -17.39
N SER A 329 1.34 -3.42 -18.71
CA SER A 329 1.09 -2.22 -19.53
C SER A 329 -0.08 -1.44 -18.95
N GLY A 330 0.18 -0.19 -18.58
CA GLY A 330 -0.83 0.71 -18.02
C GLY A 330 -1.10 0.53 -16.52
N ILE A 331 -0.32 -0.26 -15.77
CA ILE A 331 -0.42 -0.32 -14.30
C ILE A 331 -0.07 1.03 -13.66
N PHE A 332 0.80 1.82 -14.31
CA PHE A 332 1.19 3.14 -13.84
C PHE A 332 0.29 4.25 -14.39
N ASP A 333 0.06 5.28 -13.57
CA ASP A 333 -0.33 6.62 -14.01
C ASP A 333 0.54 7.64 -13.26
N LEU A 334 1.67 7.96 -13.86
CA LEU A 334 2.67 8.87 -13.28
C LEU A 334 2.50 10.32 -13.77
N THR A 335 1.50 10.59 -14.60
CA THR A 335 1.25 11.94 -15.14
C THR A 335 1.07 13.00 -14.04
N PRO A 336 0.22 12.77 -13.00
CA PRO A 336 0.08 13.74 -11.92
C PRO A 336 1.37 13.93 -11.12
N LEU A 337 2.10 12.86 -10.83
CA LEU A 337 3.38 12.92 -10.13
C LEU A 337 4.42 13.73 -10.93
N ASN A 338 4.56 13.44 -12.23
CA ASN A 338 5.52 14.10 -13.09
C ASN A 338 5.23 15.61 -13.25
N ASN A 339 3.95 15.99 -13.25
CA ASN A 339 3.56 17.41 -13.23
C ASN A 339 4.04 18.10 -11.94
N LEU A 340 3.92 17.44 -10.77
CA LEU A 340 4.38 17.97 -9.49
C LEU A 340 5.91 18.06 -9.45
N LEU A 341 6.61 17.02 -9.90
CA LEU A 341 8.08 17.00 -9.96
C LEU A 341 8.60 18.12 -10.87
N SER A 342 8.01 18.27 -12.07
CA SER A 342 8.37 19.32 -13.02
C SER A 342 8.15 20.73 -12.43
N ALA A 343 7.02 20.94 -11.76
CA ALA A 343 6.73 22.21 -11.08
C ALA A 343 7.73 22.52 -9.96
N ALA A 344 8.33 21.51 -9.35
CA ALA A 344 9.38 21.62 -8.36
C ALA A 344 10.81 21.65 -8.95
N GLY A 345 10.96 21.69 -10.29
CA GLY A 345 12.25 21.66 -10.98
C GLY A 345 13.00 20.33 -10.85
N GLN A 346 12.28 19.23 -10.58
CA GLN A 346 12.84 17.90 -10.46
C GLN A 346 12.60 17.10 -11.75
N SER A 347 13.44 16.09 -11.98
CA SER A 347 13.31 15.20 -13.13
C SER A 347 12.06 14.34 -13.02
N SER A 348 11.41 14.11 -14.16
CA SER A 348 10.32 13.14 -14.27
C SER A 348 10.81 11.72 -14.01
N VAL A 349 9.91 10.88 -13.51
CA VAL A 349 10.11 9.44 -13.36
C VAL A 349 9.36 8.72 -14.48
N SER A 350 9.88 7.57 -14.92
CA SER A 350 9.31 6.82 -16.04
C SER A 350 8.55 5.56 -15.57
N GLY A 351 8.75 5.22 -14.32
CA GLY A 351 8.20 3.99 -13.78
C GLY A 351 8.96 2.77 -14.26
#